data_334b3b371f768670fa0530e79d7b749e
#
_entry.id   334b3b371f768670fa0530e79d7b749e
#
_cell.length_a   1.000
_cell.length_b   1.000
_cell.length_c   1.000
_cell.angle_alpha   90.00
_cell.angle_beta   90.00
_cell.angle_gamma   90.00
#
_symmetry.space_group_name_H-M   'P 1'
#
loop_
_entity.id
_entity.type
_entity.pdbx_description
1 polymer ?
#
loop_
_entity_poly.entity_id
_entity_poly.type
_entity_poly.pdbx_seq_one_letter_code
_entity_poly.pdbx_strand_id
1 'polypeptide(L)'
;MRLIGAKRTNERAFTLAERDDRLSWILGSSRSGSTWLLKMLSELQEIVPIDDPHLGHHLGVWRPIPLAWATAEETPELTTLTEVKRDKPDYFFSDRYREAWLPALRDLVVARFDAQAHDIAGPRGVREPTLVVKEPGSHAAALLFALFPRSRLLWLLRDGRDVVDSWVDAYRRDSWALDEGAYPTSNHGRLHLVRWLSSVWTYRTQVVHAAYERHPDSRRALIRYENLRANPAAELERICDALELDVSGQRLRAIAETHSFERMSAAEKGTGKVVRAASPGGWRTNLTAEEQQAMLEIMGDKLAELRYLPGPGAVAA
;
A
#
# COMPACT_ATOMS: atom_id res chain seq x y z
N MET A 1 44.27 -24.07 33.73
CA MET A 1 43.58 -23.03 32.93
C MET A 1 42.31 -23.67 32.37
N ARG A 2 41.15 -23.50 33.02
CA ARG A 2 39.88 -24.11 32.62
C ARG A 2 39.22 -23.16 31.62
N LEU A 3 39.07 -23.59 30.38
CA LEU A 3 38.24 -22.93 29.37
C LEU A 3 36.77 -23.07 29.79
N ILE A 4 36.17 -21.96 30.21
CA ILE A 4 34.73 -21.86 30.46
C ILE A 4 34.07 -21.86 29.09
N GLY A 5 33.54 -23.01 28.69
CA GLY A 5 32.68 -23.12 27.51
C GLY A 5 31.40 -22.31 27.72
N ALA A 6 31.29 -21.18 27.08
CA ALA A 6 30.03 -20.47 26.96
C ALA A 6 29.04 -21.39 26.23
N LYS A 7 28.04 -21.90 26.95
CA LYS A 7 26.84 -22.50 26.36
C LYS A 7 26.20 -21.41 25.50
N ARG A 8 26.42 -21.48 24.18
CA ARG A 8 25.52 -20.82 23.25
C ARG A 8 24.14 -21.45 23.45
N THR A 9 23.27 -20.76 24.15
CA THR A 9 21.84 -21.04 24.08
C THR A 9 21.47 -20.89 22.60
N ASN A 10 21.10 -22.03 22.03
CA ASN A 10 20.62 -22.10 20.65
C ASN A 10 19.17 -21.54 20.67
N GLU A 11 19.03 -20.24 20.94
CA GLU A 11 17.76 -19.54 20.78
C GLU A 11 17.47 -19.56 19.27
N ARG A 12 16.40 -20.26 18.90
CA ARG A 12 15.95 -20.38 17.53
C ARG A 12 15.69 -18.96 16.99
N ALA A 13 16.38 -18.55 15.95
CA ALA A 13 16.16 -17.26 15.32
C ALA A 13 14.72 -17.18 14.84
N PHE A 14 14.12 -15.99 14.93
CA PHE A 14 12.80 -15.71 14.35
C PHE A 14 12.79 -16.13 12.88
N THR A 15 11.73 -16.83 12.47
CA THR A 15 11.48 -17.12 11.06
C THR A 15 10.03 -16.85 10.71
N LEU A 16 9.81 -16.13 9.62
CA LEU A 16 8.50 -15.83 9.08
C LEU A 16 7.76 -17.10 8.63
N ALA A 17 8.47 -18.17 8.27
CA ALA A 17 7.87 -19.45 7.89
C ALA A 17 6.93 -19.99 8.98
N GLU A 18 7.29 -19.82 10.25
CA GLU A 18 6.53 -20.30 11.41
C GLU A 18 5.60 -19.21 11.99
N ARG A 19 5.90 -17.94 11.71
CA ARG A 19 5.28 -16.78 12.35
C ARG A 19 4.75 -15.76 11.34
N ASP A 20 4.05 -16.23 10.29
CA ASP A 20 3.41 -15.32 9.33
C ASP A 20 2.27 -14.48 9.95
N ASP A 21 1.81 -14.78 11.15
CA ASP A 21 0.99 -13.94 12.01
C ASP A 21 1.70 -12.63 12.45
N ARG A 22 3.04 -12.59 12.37
CA ARG A 22 3.87 -11.39 12.59
C ARG A 22 4.14 -10.58 11.32
N LEU A 23 3.53 -10.96 10.20
CA LEU A 23 3.59 -10.21 8.95
C LEU A 23 2.34 -9.37 8.79
N SER A 24 2.53 -8.10 8.46
CA SER A 24 1.44 -7.16 8.21
C SER A 24 1.68 -6.42 6.90
N TRP A 25 0.65 -6.32 6.07
CA TRP A 25 0.70 -5.65 4.79
C TRP A 25 -0.03 -4.31 4.87
N ILE A 26 0.64 -3.21 4.54
CA ILE A 26 -0.01 -1.95 4.23
C ILE A 26 -0.36 -2.01 2.74
N LEU A 27 -1.65 -2.24 2.44
CA LEU A 27 -2.19 -2.27 1.09
C LEU A 27 -3.15 -1.10 0.88
N GLY A 28 -3.23 -0.67 -0.36
CA GLY A 28 -4.09 0.41 -0.80
C GLY A 28 -3.61 0.95 -2.14
N SER A 29 -4.23 2.01 -2.64
CA SER A 29 -3.67 2.68 -3.81
C SER A 29 -2.40 3.44 -3.42
N SER A 30 -1.40 3.41 -4.27
CA SER A 30 -0.24 4.30 -4.11
C SER A 30 -0.71 5.76 -3.98
N ARG A 31 0.02 6.62 -3.32
CA ARG A 31 -0.35 8.02 -2.98
C ARG A 31 -1.43 8.15 -1.89
N SER A 32 -1.72 7.10 -1.16
CA SER A 32 -2.63 7.14 0.00
C SER A 32 -1.94 7.47 1.33
N GLY A 33 -0.65 7.79 1.34
CA GLY A 33 0.10 8.13 2.55
C GLY A 33 0.82 6.94 3.20
N SER A 34 0.99 5.83 2.49
CA SER A 34 1.61 4.60 3.01
C SER A 34 3.05 4.78 3.47
N THR A 35 3.85 5.59 2.77
CA THR A 35 5.22 5.91 3.20
C THR A 35 5.24 6.70 4.52
N TRP A 36 4.29 7.62 4.70
CA TRP A 36 4.16 8.38 5.97
C TRP A 36 3.77 7.46 7.12
N LEU A 37 2.77 6.59 6.90
CA LEU A 37 2.37 5.59 7.89
C LEU A 37 3.53 4.65 8.25
N LEU A 38 4.23 4.10 7.25
CA LEU A 38 5.36 3.20 7.51
C LEU A 38 6.48 3.90 8.29
N LYS A 39 6.79 5.17 7.98
CA LYS A 39 7.78 5.97 8.73
C LYS A 39 7.39 6.12 10.20
N MET A 40 6.13 6.42 10.50
CA MET A 40 5.65 6.51 11.88
C MET A 40 5.75 5.16 12.61
N LEU A 41 5.34 4.08 11.96
CA LEU A 41 5.42 2.74 12.54
C LEU A 41 6.86 2.27 12.75
N SER A 42 7.80 2.68 11.89
CA SER A 42 9.22 2.31 12.01
C SER A 42 9.94 2.90 13.24
N GLU A 43 9.33 3.90 13.89
CA GLU A 43 9.79 4.44 15.17
C GLU A 43 9.55 3.49 16.35
N LEU A 44 8.68 2.49 16.18
CA LEU A 44 8.42 1.46 17.17
C LEU A 44 9.52 0.38 17.09
N GLN A 45 10.08 0.06 18.24
CA GLN A 45 11.23 -0.85 18.31
C GLN A 45 10.86 -2.26 17.83
N GLU A 46 9.63 -2.68 18.08
CA GLU A 46 9.08 -3.99 17.72
C GLU A 46 8.82 -4.15 16.23
N ILE A 47 8.81 -3.06 15.47
CA ILE A 47 8.50 -3.08 14.04
C ILE A 47 9.77 -3.11 13.20
N VAL A 48 9.80 -4.05 12.26
CA VAL A 48 10.75 -4.10 11.15
C VAL A 48 10.02 -3.65 9.89
N PRO A 49 10.33 -2.45 9.37
CA PRO A 49 9.72 -1.95 8.16
C PRO A 49 10.35 -2.59 6.91
N ILE A 50 9.50 -2.97 5.96
CA ILE A 50 9.91 -3.36 4.61
C ILE A 50 9.22 -2.40 3.63
N ASP A 51 10.00 -1.54 3.01
CA ASP A 51 9.51 -0.48 2.14
C ASP A 51 9.62 -0.88 0.68
N ASP A 52 8.50 -0.81 -0.05
CA ASP A 52 8.36 -1.02 -1.49
C ASP A 52 9.10 -2.26 -2.05
N PRO A 53 8.84 -3.49 -1.56
CA PRO A 53 9.46 -4.68 -2.15
C PRO A 53 8.96 -4.97 -3.57
N HIS A 54 7.88 -4.33 -4.02
CA HIS A 54 7.26 -4.48 -5.34
C HIS A 54 6.85 -5.92 -5.68
N LEU A 55 6.72 -6.78 -4.69
CA LEU A 55 6.33 -8.19 -4.89
C LEU A 55 5.00 -8.30 -5.64
N GLY A 56 4.01 -7.51 -5.25
CA GLY A 56 2.71 -7.51 -5.89
C GLY A 56 2.74 -7.03 -7.34
N HIS A 57 3.67 -6.15 -7.73
CA HIS A 57 3.86 -5.76 -9.13
C HIS A 57 4.43 -6.89 -9.97
N HIS A 58 5.35 -7.69 -9.42
CA HIS A 58 5.88 -8.85 -10.12
C HIS A 58 4.85 -9.98 -10.28
N LEU A 59 3.98 -10.15 -9.29
CA LEU A 59 2.94 -11.18 -9.28
C LEU A 59 1.65 -10.77 -10.00
N GLY A 60 1.41 -9.46 -10.13
CA GLY A 60 0.18 -8.89 -10.68
C GLY A 60 0.42 -7.97 -11.88
N VAL A 61 1.11 -8.46 -12.90
CA VAL A 61 1.35 -7.69 -14.13
C VAL A 61 0.03 -7.30 -14.79
N TRP A 62 -0.11 -6.01 -15.12
CA TRP A 62 -1.31 -5.46 -15.75
C TRP A 62 -1.58 -6.00 -17.15
N ARG A 63 -2.85 -6.21 -17.46
CA ARG A 63 -3.36 -6.50 -18.80
C ARG A 63 -4.74 -5.82 -18.99
N PRO A 64 -5.02 -5.15 -20.12
CA PRO A 64 -4.04 -4.77 -21.14
C PRO A 64 -3.02 -3.78 -20.58
N ILE A 65 -1.84 -3.74 -21.18
CA ILE A 65 -0.89 -2.65 -20.94
C ILE A 65 -1.50 -1.41 -21.60
N PRO A 66 -1.52 -0.24 -20.91
CA PRO A 66 -2.00 1.00 -21.53
C PRO A 66 -1.18 1.30 -22.78
N LEU A 67 -1.87 1.43 -23.90
CA LEU A 67 -1.21 1.68 -25.17
C LEU A 67 -1.31 3.16 -25.50
N ALA A 68 -0.23 3.72 -26.07
CA ALA A 68 -0.14 5.14 -26.38
C ALA A 68 -1.18 5.63 -27.42
N TRP A 69 -1.84 4.69 -28.11
CA TRP A 69 -2.89 4.98 -29.09
C TRP A 69 -4.32 4.90 -28.54
N ALA A 70 -4.50 4.57 -27.27
CA ALA A 70 -5.80 4.64 -26.64
C ALA A 70 -6.30 6.10 -26.67
N THR A 71 -7.56 6.30 -27.03
CA THR A 71 -8.16 7.63 -27.04
C THR A 71 -8.42 8.13 -25.62
N ALA A 72 -8.56 9.46 -25.47
CA ALA A 72 -8.87 10.06 -24.18
C ALA A 72 -10.25 9.62 -23.62
N GLU A 73 -11.14 9.15 -24.50
CA GLU A 73 -12.51 8.73 -24.17
C GLU A 73 -12.58 7.27 -23.71
N GLU A 74 -11.58 6.44 -24.05
CA GLU A 74 -11.56 5.05 -23.68
C GLU A 74 -11.21 4.89 -22.20
N THR A 75 -12.06 4.17 -21.48
CA THR A 75 -11.78 3.74 -20.11
C THR A 75 -11.23 2.32 -20.14
N PRO A 76 -9.96 2.12 -19.78
CA PRO A 76 -9.38 0.79 -19.86
C PRO A 76 -10.00 -0.15 -18.83
N GLU A 77 -10.42 -1.32 -19.27
CA GLU A 77 -10.76 -2.42 -18.38
C GLU A 77 -9.47 -3.04 -17.83
N LEU A 78 -9.28 -2.96 -16.53
CA LEU A 78 -8.07 -3.42 -15.87
C LEU A 78 -8.22 -4.86 -15.38
N THR A 79 -7.21 -5.65 -15.67
CA THR A 79 -7.04 -7.02 -15.15
C THR A 79 -5.55 -7.33 -15.03
N THR A 80 -5.20 -8.39 -14.35
CA THR A 80 -3.82 -8.87 -14.27
C THR A 80 -3.56 -10.03 -15.24
N LEU A 81 -2.30 -10.20 -15.61
CA LEU A 81 -1.88 -11.34 -16.42
C LEU A 81 -2.25 -12.66 -15.75
N THR A 82 -2.15 -12.72 -14.42
CA THR A 82 -2.53 -13.91 -13.63
C THR A 82 -4.01 -14.22 -13.77
N GLU A 83 -4.89 -13.23 -13.67
CA GLU A 83 -6.34 -13.42 -13.85
C GLU A 83 -6.69 -13.94 -15.24
N VAL A 84 -6.04 -13.41 -16.29
CA VAL A 84 -6.28 -13.79 -17.69
C VAL A 84 -5.70 -15.17 -18.05
N LYS A 85 -4.59 -15.57 -17.41
CA LYS A 85 -3.80 -16.72 -17.82
C LYS A 85 -3.83 -17.90 -16.83
N ARG A 86 -4.42 -17.74 -15.65
CA ARG A 86 -4.37 -18.75 -14.56
C ARG A 86 -4.80 -20.17 -14.99
N ASP A 87 -5.72 -20.28 -15.94
CA ASP A 87 -6.21 -21.57 -16.44
C ASP A 87 -5.32 -22.14 -17.58
N LYS A 88 -4.33 -21.41 -18.06
CA LYS A 88 -3.43 -21.84 -19.13
C LYS A 88 -2.28 -22.66 -18.56
N PRO A 89 -2.08 -23.93 -18.99
CA PRO A 89 -1.06 -24.79 -18.39
C PRO A 89 0.38 -24.27 -18.56
N ASP A 90 0.66 -23.54 -19.64
CA ASP A 90 2.00 -22.99 -19.93
C ASP A 90 2.28 -21.69 -19.19
N TYR A 91 1.31 -21.11 -18.48
CA TYR A 91 1.54 -19.94 -17.65
C TYR A 91 2.24 -20.34 -16.36
N PHE A 92 3.30 -19.62 -15.98
CA PHE A 92 4.11 -19.99 -14.82
C PHE A 92 3.29 -20.10 -13.52
N PHE A 93 2.35 -19.17 -13.28
CA PHE A 93 1.44 -19.17 -12.13
C PHE A 93 0.09 -19.83 -12.43
N SER A 94 0.07 -20.85 -13.32
CA SER A 94 -1.14 -21.60 -13.62
C SER A 94 -1.71 -22.27 -12.38
N ASP A 95 -3.03 -22.20 -12.21
CA ASP A 95 -3.73 -22.88 -11.11
C ASP A 95 -3.55 -24.40 -11.18
N ARG A 96 -3.31 -24.96 -12.38
CA ARG A 96 -3.03 -26.40 -12.57
C ARG A 96 -1.83 -26.90 -11.75
N TYR A 97 -0.83 -26.05 -11.53
CA TYR A 97 0.39 -26.41 -10.82
C TYR A 97 0.55 -25.62 -9.52
N ARG A 98 -0.54 -25.05 -9.00
CA ARG A 98 -0.55 -24.18 -7.83
C ARG A 98 0.07 -24.82 -6.59
N GLU A 99 -0.20 -26.11 -6.36
CA GLU A 99 0.34 -26.86 -5.22
C GLU A 99 1.87 -27.00 -5.26
N ALA A 100 2.48 -26.94 -6.45
CA ALA A 100 3.93 -26.98 -6.60
C ALA A 100 4.57 -25.60 -6.46
N TRP A 101 4.04 -24.58 -7.17
CA TRP A 101 4.72 -23.27 -7.20
C TRP A 101 4.40 -22.38 -6.00
N LEU A 102 3.21 -22.49 -5.39
CA LEU A 102 2.83 -21.58 -4.30
C LEU A 102 3.70 -21.77 -3.04
N PRO A 103 3.98 -23.00 -2.55
CA PRO A 103 4.92 -23.21 -1.45
C PRO A 103 6.34 -22.72 -1.78
N ALA A 104 6.85 -23.02 -2.97
CA ALA A 104 8.18 -22.62 -3.39
C ALA A 104 8.31 -21.07 -3.46
N LEU A 105 7.29 -20.37 -3.95
CA LEU A 105 7.24 -18.91 -3.95
C LEU A 105 7.18 -18.36 -2.51
N ARG A 106 6.40 -18.99 -1.63
CA ARG A 106 6.36 -18.64 -0.21
C ARG A 106 7.76 -18.74 0.41
N ASP A 107 8.46 -19.86 0.20
CA ASP A 107 9.79 -20.09 0.76
C ASP A 107 10.80 -19.04 0.27
N LEU A 108 10.74 -18.66 -1.00
CA LEU A 108 11.56 -17.59 -1.57
C LEU A 108 11.30 -16.24 -0.86
N VAL A 109 10.03 -15.87 -0.69
CA VAL A 109 9.66 -14.60 -0.02
C VAL A 109 10.05 -14.63 1.45
N VAL A 110 9.82 -15.75 2.14
CA VAL A 110 10.25 -15.96 3.53
C VAL A 110 11.74 -15.75 3.67
N ALA A 111 12.56 -16.46 2.88
CA ALA A 111 14.01 -16.36 2.95
C ALA A 111 14.49 -14.91 2.73
N ARG A 112 13.88 -14.21 1.78
CA ARG A 112 14.23 -12.82 1.48
C ARG A 112 13.83 -11.85 2.60
N PHE A 113 12.64 -12.02 3.18
CA PHE A 113 12.15 -11.15 4.24
C PHE A 113 12.86 -11.44 5.58
N ASP A 114 13.13 -12.71 5.90
CA ASP A 114 13.89 -13.08 7.08
C ASP A 114 15.31 -12.51 7.06
N ALA A 115 15.99 -12.56 5.92
CA ALA A 115 17.32 -11.95 5.77
C ALA A 115 17.27 -10.44 6.05
N GLN A 116 16.30 -9.71 5.48
CA GLN A 116 16.15 -8.28 5.72
C GLN A 116 15.73 -7.97 7.17
N ALA A 117 14.84 -8.78 7.74
CA ALA A 117 14.42 -8.61 9.13
C ALA A 117 15.59 -8.83 10.10
N HIS A 118 16.44 -9.80 9.81
CA HIS A 118 17.65 -10.05 10.61
C HIS A 118 18.62 -8.87 10.57
N ASP A 119 18.87 -8.31 9.39
CA ASP A 119 19.75 -7.16 9.20
C ASP A 119 19.24 -5.92 9.97
N ILE A 120 17.93 -5.70 9.99
CA ILE A 120 17.32 -4.53 10.64
C ILE A 120 17.11 -4.74 12.13
N ALA A 121 16.57 -5.90 12.54
CA ALA A 121 16.21 -6.20 13.92
C ALA A 121 17.41 -6.57 14.79
N GLY A 122 18.43 -7.21 14.23
CA GLY A 122 19.61 -7.64 14.94
C GLY A 122 20.29 -6.52 15.74
N PRO A 123 20.60 -5.36 15.18
CA PRO A 123 21.15 -4.22 15.89
C PRO A 123 20.21 -3.63 16.95
N ARG A 124 18.88 -3.80 16.79
CA ARG A 124 17.87 -3.32 17.74
C ARG A 124 17.62 -4.28 18.90
N GLY A 125 18.15 -5.50 18.86
CA GLY A 125 17.94 -6.53 19.88
C GLY A 125 16.52 -7.10 19.92
N VAL A 126 15.74 -6.96 18.86
CA VAL A 126 14.35 -7.46 18.79
C VAL A 126 14.35 -8.95 18.50
N ARG A 127 13.78 -9.74 19.39
CA ARG A 127 13.75 -11.20 19.25
C ARG A 127 12.63 -11.70 18.35
N GLU A 128 11.44 -11.10 18.46
CA GLU A 128 10.24 -11.45 17.70
C GLU A 128 9.65 -10.20 17.04
N PRO A 129 10.24 -9.73 15.95
CA PRO A 129 9.78 -8.52 15.29
C PRO A 129 8.42 -8.72 14.61
N THR A 130 7.65 -7.67 14.53
CA THR A 130 6.50 -7.57 13.61
C THR A 130 6.98 -6.93 12.30
N LEU A 131 6.91 -7.68 11.22
CA LEU A 131 7.26 -7.17 9.90
C LEU A 131 6.08 -6.38 9.34
N VAL A 132 6.30 -5.12 9.03
CA VAL A 132 5.30 -4.28 8.38
C VAL A 132 5.78 -3.93 6.98
N VAL A 133 5.10 -4.50 6.00
CA VAL A 133 5.45 -4.38 4.57
C VAL A 133 4.54 -3.37 3.91
N LYS A 134 5.10 -2.29 3.41
CA LYS A 134 4.40 -1.38 2.51
C LYS A 134 4.53 -1.92 1.07
N GLU A 135 3.44 -2.49 0.54
CA GLU A 135 3.43 -3.11 -0.79
C GLU A 135 2.62 -2.27 -1.78
N PRO A 136 3.28 -1.61 -2.74
CA PRO A 136 2.59 -0.78 -3.72
C PRO A 136 1.80 -1.59 -4.76
N GLY A 137 2.11 -2.87 -4.93
CA GLY A 137 1.44 -3.81 -5.83
C GLY A 137 0.17 -4.42 -5.23
N SER A 138 -0.68 -3.61 -4.57
CA SER A 138 -1.88 -4.05 -3.86
C SER A 138 -2.90 -4.82 -4.71
N HIS A 139 -2.82 -4.74 -6.05
CA HIS A 139 -3.63 -5.51 -6.97
C HIS A 139 -3.35 -7.02 -6.96
N ALA A 140 -2.24 -7.47 -6.34
CA ALA A 140 -1.96 -8.88 -6.10
C ALA A 140 -2.38 -9.36 -4.69
N ALA A 141 -3.21 -8.61 -3.96
CA ALA A 141 -3.58 -8.90 -2.57
C ALA A 141 -4.05 -10.35 -2.36
N ALA A 142 -4.88 -10.88 -3.26
CA ALA A 142 -5.38 -12.26 -3.16
C ALA A 142 -4.25 -13.31 -3.17
N LEU A 143 -3.19 -13.08 -3.95
CA LEU A 143 -2.04 -13.97 -3.99
C LEU A 143 -1.13 -13.79 -2.77
N LEU A 144 -0.93 -12.55 -2.29
CA LEU A 144 -0.17 -12.30 -1.07
C LEU A 144 -0.79 -12.99 0.13
N PHE A 145 -2.14 -12.97 0.28
CA PHE A 145 -2.83 -13.68 1.35
C PHE A 145 -2.92 -15.19 1.13
N ALA A 146 -2.80 -15.68 -0.10
CA ALA A 146 -2.62 -17.11 -0.36
C ALA A 146 -1.23 -17.59 0.08
N LEU A 147 -0.19 -16.77 -0.08
CA LEU A 147 1.15 -17.07 0.42
C LEU A 147 1.24 -16.99 1.95
N PHE A 148 0.55 -16.03 2.56
CA PHE A 148 0.63 -15.73 4.00
C PHE A 148 -0.76 -15.62 4.64
N PRO A 149 -1.48 -16.72 4.83
CA PRO A 149 -2.88 -16.71 5.22
C PRO A 149 -3.13 -16.19 6.65
N ARG A 150 -2.12 -16.18 7.52
CA ARG A 150 -2.24 -15.66 8.88
C ARG A 150 -1.72 -14.22 9.02
N SER A 151 -1.17 -13.64 7.95
CA SER A 151 -0.71 -12.25 7.95
C SER A 151 -1.86 -11.26 8.19
N ARG A 152 -1.54 -10.04 8.57
CA ARG A 152 -2.51 -8.98 8.86
C ARG A 152 -2.65 -8.03 7.67
N LEU A 153 -3.84 -7.45 7.53
CA LEU A 153 -4.14 -6.45 6.52
C LEU A 153 -4.38 -5.08 7.16
N LEU A 154 -3.51 -4.14 6.90
CA LEU A 154 -3.71 -2.72 7.13
C LEU A 154 -4.15 -2.08 5.79
N TRP A 155 -5.46 -1.94 5.60
CA TRP A 155 -5.98 -1.30 4.40
C TRP A 155 -5.96 0.22 4.55
N LEU A 156 -4.99 0.86 3.90
CA LEU A 156 -4.88 2.31 3.86
C LEU A 156 -5.68 2.86 2.68
N LEU A 157 -6.83 3.45 2.99
CA LEU A 157 -7.78 4.02 2.04
C LEU A 157 -7.70 5.55 2.05
N ARG A 158 -7.73 6.15 0.87
CA ARG A 158 -7.82 7.60 0.65
C ARG A 158 -8.82 7.90 -0.46
N ASP A 159 -9.45 9.08 -0.40
CA ASP A 159 -10.30 9.59 -1.49
C ASP A 159 -9.58 9.45 -2.83
N GLY A 160 -10.19 8.70 -3.75
CA GLY A 160 -9.60 8.41 -5.05
C GLY A 160 -9.30 9.66 -5.87
N ARG A 161 -10.09 10.70 -5.70
CA ARG A 161 -9.91 11.98 -6.39
C ARG A 161 -8.62 12.68 -5.96
N ASP A 162 -8.30 12.63 -4.66
CA ASP A 162 -7.02 13.14 -4.15
C ASP A 162 -5.83 12.26 -4.54
N VAL A 163 -6.05 10.95 -4.71
CA VAL A 163 -5.02 10.03 -5.22
C VAL A 163 -4.69 10.35 -6.67
N VAL A 164 -5.70 10.53 -7.52
CA VAL A 164 -5.51 10.91 -8.94
C VAL A 164 -4.82 12.26 -9.05
N ASP A 165 -5.29 13.28 -8.32
CA ASP A 165 -4.66 14.61 -8.28
C ASP A 165 -3.18 14.53 -7.86
N SER A 166 -2.86 13.71 -6.87
CA SER A 166 -1.47 13.50 -6.44
C SER A 166 -0.60 12.84 -7.50
N TRP A 167 -1.16 11.91 -8.28
CA TRP A 167 -0.42 11.26 -9.37
C TRP A 167 -0.25 12.18 -10.58
N VAL A 168 -1.27 12.97 -10.92
CA VAL A 168 -1.17 13.99 -11.99
C VAL A 168 -0.05 14.99 -11.68
N ASP A 169 0.09 15.38 -10.43
CA ASP A 169 1.21 16.22 -9.99
C ASP A 169 2.56 15.50 -10.10
N ALA A 170 2.63 14.21 -9.76
CA ALA A 170 3.85 13.41 -9.85
C ALA A 170 4.33 13.21 -11.29
N TYR A 171 3.44 13.22 -12.28
CA TYR A 171 3.80 13.10 -13.70
C TYR A 171 4.12 14.45 -14.38
N ARG A 172 4.28 15.51 -13.62
CA ARG A 172 4.75 16.81 -14.17
C ARG A 172 6.22 16.75 -14.54
N ARG A 173 6.64 17.69 -15.40
CA ARG A 173 8.08 17.93 -15.61
C ARG A 173 8.74 18.34 -14.30
N ASP A 174 9.98 17.93 -14.11
CA ASP A 174 10.80 18.25 -12.93
C ASP A 174 10.19 17.76 -11.60
N SER A 175 9.40 16.67 -11.64
CA SER A 175 8.90 16.00 -10.44
C SER A 175 9.76 14.79 -10.07
N TRP A 176 9.68 14.39 -8.81
CA TRP A 176 10.39 13.23 -8.26
C TRP A 176 10.14 11.93 -9.04
N ALA A 177 8.93 11.75 -9.59
CA ALA A 177 8.56 10.50 -10.27
C ALA A 177 9.31 10.33 -11.61
N LEU A 178 9.81 11.41 -12.22
CA LEU A 178 10.65 11.33 -13.43
C LEU A 178 12.02 10.79 -13.11
N ASP A 179 12.57 11.11 -11.94
CA ASP A 179 13.84 10.58 -11.47
C ASP A 179 13.76 9.08 -11.18
N GLU A 180 12.57 8.59 -10.80
CA GLU A 180 12.27 7.16 -10.60
C GLU A 180 11.83 6.44 -11.90
N GLY A 181 11.92 7.07 -13.06
CA GLY A 181 11.61 6.47 -14.37
C GLY A 181 10.16 6.64 -14.82
N ALA A 182 9.37 7.52 -14.19
CA ALA A 182 8.07 7.89 -14.70
C ALA A 182 8.20 8.76 -15.97
N TYR A 183 7.26 8.61 -16.91
CA TYR A 183 7.31 9.33 -18.20
C TYR A 183 6.43 10.57 -18.14
N PRO A 184 6.91 11.74 -18.61
CA PRO A 184 6.11 12.94 -18.68
C PRO A 184 4.96 12.74 -19.69
N THR A 185 3.75 13.10 -19.29
CA THR A 185 2.61 13.10 -20.17
C THR A 185 2.58 14.38 -21.00
N SER A 186 2.22 14.26 -22.27
CA SER A 186 1.82 15.43 -23.08
C SER A 186 0.48 15.99 -22.56
N ASN A 187 0.21 17.27 -22.82
CA ASN A 187 -1.11 17.86 -22.50
C ASN A 187 -2.26 17.08 -23.14
N HIS A 188 -2.04 16.50 -24.31
CA HIS A 188 -3.02 15.67 -25.03
C HIS A 188 -3.35 14.36 -24.27
N GLY A 189 -2.39 13.84 -23.50
CA GLY A 189 -2.58 12.63 -22.70
C GLY A 189 -3.11 12.87 -21.28
N ARG A 190 -3.31 14.12 -20.84
CA ARG A 190 -3.64 14.42 -19.44
C ARG A 190 -5.02 13.88 -19.03
N LEU A 191 -6.05 14.07 -19.83
CA LEU A 191 -7.38 13.51 -19.54
C LEU A 191 -7.34 11.98 -19.59
N HIS A 192 -6.64 11.40 -20.56
CA HIS A 192 -6.42 9.95 -20.62
C HIS A 192 -5.70 9.43 -19.35
N LEU A 193 -4.67 10.15 -18.89
CA LEU A 193 -3.99 9.83 -17.64
C LEU A 193 -4.95 9.86 -16.45
N VAL A 194 -5.80 10.88 -16.33
CA VAL A 194 -6.81 10.98 -15.28
C VAL A 194 -7.75 9.78 -15.31
N ARG A 195 -8.28 9.41 -16.48
CA ARG A 195 -9.14 8.22 -16.66
C ARG A 195 -8.40 6.94 -16.29
N TRP A 196 -7.17 6.77 -16.76
CA TRP A 196 -6.33 5.62 -16.43
C TRP A 196 -6.10 5.49 -14.91
N LEU A 197 -5.69 6.58 -14.25
CA LEU A 197 -5.43 6.59 -12.80
C LEU A 197 -6.70 6.34 -11.99
N SER A 198 -7.84 6.82 -12.47
CA SER A 198 -9.16 6.56 -11.89
C SER A 198 -9.50 5.06 -11.93
N SER A 199 -9.29 4.42 -13.08
CA SER A 199 -9.48 2.98 -13.25
C SER A 199 -8.52 2.18 -12.36
N VAL A 200 -7.24 2.59 -12.28
CA VAL A 200 -6.24 1.94 -11.42
C VAL A 200 -6.64 2.04 -9.94
N TRP A 201 -7.10 3.22 -9.50
CA TRP A 201 -7.56 3.38 -8.11
C TRP A 201 -8.79 2.50 -7.84
N THR A 202 -9.77 2.51 -8.72
CA THR A 202 -10.99 1.71 -8.58
C THR A 202 -10.68 0.23 -8.49
N TYR A 203 -9.89 -0.29 -9.42
CA TYR A 203 -9.50 -1.70 -9.45
C TYR A 203 -8.71 -2.11 -8.18
N ARG A 204 -7.65 -1.37 -7.84
CA ARG A 204 -6.86 -1.66 -6.62
C ARG A 204 -7.71 -1.63 -5.36
N THR A 205 -8.56 -0.62 -5.24
CA THR A 205 -9.48 -0.45 -4.10
C THR A 205 -10.47 -1.61 -4.04
N GLN A 206 -11.01 -2.05 -5.17
CA GLN A 206 -11.91 -3.18 -5.23
C GLN A 206 -11.22 -4.49 -4.81
N VAL A 207 -10.01 -4.75 -5.30
CA VAL A 207 -9.24 -5.96 -4.95
C VAL A 207 -8.89 -5.97 -3.46
N VAL A 208 -8.42 -4.85 -2.91
CA VAL A 208 -8.09 -4.76 -1.48
C VAL A 208 -9.35 -4.84 -0.63
N HIS A 209 -10.46 -4.21 -1.04
CA HIS A 209 -11.74 -4.30 -0.34
C HIS A 209 -12.23 -5.75 -0.28
N ALA A 210 -12.22 -6.46 -1.41
CA ALA A 210 -12.58 -7.87 -1.45
C ALA A 210 -11.66 -8.77 -0.59
N ALA A 211 -10.40 -8.44 -0.48
CA ALA A 211 -9.48 -9.11 0.43
C ALA A 211 -9.79 -8.78 1.89
N TYR A 212 -10.08 -7.51 2.19
CA TYR A 212 -10.46 -7.04 3.52
C TYR A 212 -11.73 -7.74 4.04
N GLU A 213 -12.78 -7.83 3.23
CA GLU A 213 -14.03 -8.49 3.61
C GLU A 213 -13.87 -9.99 3.92
N ARG A 214 -12.92 -10.65 3.25
CA ARG A 214 -12.61 -12.07 3.47
C ARG A 214 -11.63 -12.32 4.62
N HIS A 215 -10.91 -11.28 5.06
CA HIS A 215 -9.92 -11.41 6.11
C HIS A 215 -10.58 -11.43 7.49
N PRO A 216 -10.10 -12.25 8.47
CA PRO A 216 -10.66 -12.25 9.82
C PRO A 216 -10.61 -10.85 10.46
N ASP A 217 -11.67 -10.46 11.17
CA ASP A 217 -11.77 -9.15 11.84
C ASP A 217 -10.59 -8.87 12.78
N SER A 218 -10.10 -9.91 13.46
CA SER A 218 -8.95 -9.80 14.37
C SER A 218 -7.61 -9.56 13.66
N ARG A 219 -7.57 -9.63 12.33
CA ARG A 219 -6.34 -9.49 11.53
C ARG A 219 -6.46 -8.45 10.44
N ARG A 220 -7.46 -7.57 10.50
CA ARG A 220 -7.65 -6.51 9.53
C ARG A 220 -7.92 -5.18 10.19
N ALA A 221 -7.42 -4.10 9.62
CA ALA A 221 -7.77 -2.75 10.01
C ALA A 221 -7.95 -1.86 8.78
N LEU A 222 -9.06 -1.11 8.75
CA LEU A 222 -9.27 -0.04 7.79
C LEU A 222 -8.73 1.26 8.36
N ILE A 223 -7.80 1.87 7.66
CA ILE A 223 -7.18 3.15 8.00
C ILE A 223 -7.58 4.15 6.93
N ARG A 224 -8.33 5.20 7.30
CA ARG A 224 -8.61 6.29 6.39
C ARG A 224 -7.51 7.34 6.49
N TYR A 225 -6.93 7.70 5.35
CA TYR A 225 -5.89 8.73 5.30
C TYR A 225 -6.35 10.04 5.95
N GLU A 226 -7.61 10.40 5.73
CA GLU A 226 -8.22 11.61 6.25
C GLU A 226 -8.25 11.61 7.79
N ASN A 227 -8.59 10.48 8.41
CA ASN A 227 -8.55 10.30 9.86
C ASN A 227 -7.12 10.30 10.39
N LEU A 228 -6.23 9.56 9.71
CA LEU A 228 -4.81 9.53 10.04
C LEU A 228 -4.19 10.94 9.99
N ARG A 229 -4.61 11.76 9.02
CA ARG A 229 -4.15 13.15 8.92
C ARG A 229 -4.76 14.06 9.99
N ALA A 230 -6.01 13.83 10.36
CA ALA A 230 -6.72 14.65 11.36
C ALA A 230 -6.26 14.33 12.80
N ASN A 231 -6.05 13.06 13.10
CA ASN A 231 -5.64 12.61 14.44
C ASN A 231 -4.68 11.41 14.35
N PRO A 232 -3.41 11.64 13.98
CA PRO A 232 -2.45 10.56 13.76
C PRO A 232 -2.18 9.72 15.02
N ALA A 233 -2.21 10.31 16.21
CA ALA A 233 -1.95 9.58 17.44
C ALA A 233 -3.06 8.54 17.74
N ALA A 234 -4.33 8.90 17.58
CA ALA A 234 -5.44 7.98 17.78
C ALA A 234 -5.48 6.88 16.71
N GLU A 235 -5.17 7.21 15.45
CA GLU A 235 -5.08 6.18 14.40
C GLU A 235 -3.90 5.24 14.63
N LEU A 236 -2.75 5.72 15.10
CA LEU A 236 -1.63 4.88 15.49
C LEU A 236 -1.98 3.94 16.65
N GLU A 237 -2.76 4.39 17.64
CA GLU A 237 -3.25 3.55 18.73
C GLU A 237 -4.08 2.37 18.18
N ARG A 238 -5.09 2.67 17.34
CA ARG A 238 -5.90 1.65 16.68
C ARG A 238 -5.08 0.66 15.82
N ILE A 239 -4.02 1.16 15.18
CA ILE A 239 -3.12 0.31 14.38
C ILE A 239 -2.27 -0.57 15.30
N CYS A 240 -1.74 -0.04 16.39
CA CYS A 240 -0.99 -0.83 17.38
C CYS A 240 -1.87 -1.92 17.99
N ASP A 241 -3.13 -1.62 18.34
CA ASP A 241 -4.10 -2.62 18.79
C ASP A 241 -4.29 -3.75 17.76
N ALA A 242 -4.48 -3.37 16.47
CA ALA A 242 -4.61 -4.35 15.40
C ALA A 242 -3.35 -5.18 15.13
N LEU A 243 -2.18 -4.65 15.50
CA LEU A 243 -0.89 -5.33 15.44
C LEU A 243 -0.54 -6.08 16.73
N GLU A 244 -1.39 -6.00 17.77
CA GLU A 244 -1.15 -6.57 19.11
C GLU A 244 0.15 -6.04 19.75
N LEU A 245 0.39 -4.74 19.59
CA LEU A 245 1.52 -4.03 20.16
C LEU A 245 1.06 -3.16 21.33
N ASP A 246 1.67 -3.35 22.48
CA ASP A 246 1.43 -2.52 23.68
C ASP A 246 2.35 -1.29 23.66
N VAL A 247 1.82 -0.16 23.22
CA VAL A 247 2.56 1.09 23.07
C VAL A 247 1.86 2.21 23.83
N SER A 248 2.60 2.91 24.70
CA SER A 248 2.01 3.99 25.48
C SER A 248 1.50 5.13 24.59
N GLY A 249 0.33 5.69 24.92
CA GLY A 249 -0.23 6.85 24.20
C GLY A 249 0.70 8.08 24.18
N GLN A 250 1.59 8.22 25.19
CA GLN A 250 2.61 9.26 25.18
C GLN A 250 3.62 9.05 24.04
N ARG A 251 4.08 7.81 23.81
CA ARG A 251 5.01 7.47 22.72
C ARG A 251 4.34 7.72 21.38
N LEU A 252 3.07 7.31 21.21
CA LEU A 252 2.32 7.51 19.97
C LEU A 252 2.12 8.99 19.64
N ARG A 253 1.83 9.83 20.63
CA ARG A 253 1.76 11.29 20.44
C ARG A 253 3.11 11.87 20.02
N ALA A 254 4.21 11.46 20.64
CA ALA A 254 5.55 11.91 20.27
C ALA A 254 5.91 11.54 18.82
N ILE A 255 5.58 10.31 18.39
CA ILE A 255 5.77 9.87 17.01
C ILE A 255 4.93 10.72 16.04
N ALA A 256 3.65 10.90 16.32
CA ALA A 256 2.74 11.69 15.51
C ALA A 256 3.23 13.14 15.36
N GLU A 257 3.73 13.73 16.42
CA GLU A 257 4.28 15.08 16.39
C GLU A 257 5.58 15.16 15.57
N THR A 258 6.49 14.20 15.75
CA THR A 258 7.77 14.14 15.01
C THR A 258 7.54 14.06 13.50
N HIS A 259 6.55 13.28 13.08
CA HIS A 259 6.22 13.05 11.67
C HIS A 259 5.09 13.96 11.15
N SER A 260 4.75 15.03 11.86
CA SER A 260 3.72 15.95 11.39
C SER A 260 4.15 16.68 10.12
N PHE A 261 3.20 16.96 9.23
CA PHE A 261 3.47 17.69 7.98
C PHE A 261 4.06 19.08 8.24
N GLU A 262 3.68 19.69 9.33
CA GLU A 262 4.13 21.03 9.75
C GLU A 262 5.63 21.05 10.03
N ARG A 263 6.16 19.96 10.59
CA ARG A 263 7.60 19.81 10.90
C ARG A 263 8.47 19.41 9.69
N MET A 264 7.85 18.96 8.60
CA MET A 264 8.60 18.63 7.38
C MET A 264 9.29 19.89 6.84
N SER A 265 10.53 19.73 6.40
CA SER A 265 11.29 20.83 5.78
C SER A 265 10.65 21.28 4.45
N ALA A 266 10.89 22.52 4.06
CA ALA A 266 10.44 23.04 2.76
C ALA A 266 11.05 22.25 1.56
N ALA A 267 12.19 21.60 1.76
CA ALA A 267 12.83 20.79 0.73
C ALA A 267 12.10 19.45 0.49
N GLU A 268 11.41 18.93 1.50
CA GLU A 268 10.73 17.63 1.45
C GLU A 268 9.28 17.72 0.98
N LYS A 269 8.67 18.92 1.01
CA LYS A 269 7.25 19.13 0.70
C LYS A 269 7.04 20.19 -0.37
N GLY A 270 5.91 20.13 -1.06
CA GLY A 270 5.51 21.07 -2.09
C GLY A 270 5.25 20.44 -3.45
N THR A 271 4.91 21.25 -4.42
CA THR A 271 4.64 20.83 -5.80
C THR A 271 5.83 20.06 -6.40
N GLY A 272 5.57 18.92 -7.04
CA GLY A 272 6.60 18.05 -7.61
C GLY A 272 7.41 17.26 -6.59
N LYS A 273 7.06 17.28 -5.30
CA LYS A 273 7.68 16.48 -4.25
C LYS A 273 6.82 15.26 -3.88
N VAL A 274 7.46 14.26 -3.28
CA VAL A 274 6.75 13.06 -2.79
C VAL A 274 5.62 13.44 -1.84
N VAL A 275 5.83 14.41 -0.98
CA VAL A 275 4.79 14.99 -0.11
C VAL A 275 4.43 16.38 -0.63
N ARG A 276 3.29 16.52 -1.31
CA ARG A 276 2.87 17.81 -1.90
C ARG A 276 2.28 18.77 -0.85
N ALA A 277 1.08 18.47 -0.37
CA ALA A 277 0.31 19.35 0.49
C ALA A 277 -0.28 18.65 1.72
N ALA A 278 -0.35 17.32 1.73
CA ALA A 278 -0.99 16.50 2.76
C ALA A 278 -2.40 17.00 3.16
N SER A 279 -3.11 17.63 2.20
CA SER A 279 -4.41 18.27 2.42
C SER A 279 -5.48 17.54 1.63
N PRO A 280 -6.49 16.93 2.29
CA PRO A 280 -7.64 16.33 1.62
C PRO A 280 -8.46 17.38 0.84
N GLY A 281 -9.00 16.97 -0.31
CA GLY A 281 -9.91 17.80 -1.12
C GLY A 281 -9.24 18.70 -2.14
N GLY A 282 -7.90 18.67 -2.28
CA GLY A 282 -7.14 19.50 -3.22
C GLY A 282 -7.52 19.29 -4.68
N TRP A 283 -8.04 18.12 -5.02
CA TRP A 283 -8.52 17.77 -6.36
C TRP A 283 -9.55 18.77 -6.91
N ARG A 284 -10.36 19.43 -6.05
CA ARG A 284 -11.40 20.39 -6.46
C ARG A 284 -10.83 21.62 -7.14
N THR A 285 -9.64 22.02 -6.76
CA THR A 285 -8.98 23.23 -7.30
C THR A 285 -7.89 22.93 -8.30
N ASN A 286 -7.31 21.72 -8.26
CA ASN A 286 -6.17 21.34 -9.08
C ASN A 286 -6.55 20.68 -10.40
N LEU A 287 -7.75 20.10 -10.47
CA LEU A 287 -8.28 19.41 -11.66
C LEU A 287 -9.39 20.22 -12.32
N THR A 288 -9.46 20.17 -13.65
CA THR A 288 -10.51 20.84 -14.43
C THR A 288 -11.88 20.18 -14.18
N ALA A 289 -12.96 20.87 -14.53
CA ALA A 289 -14.32 20.30 -14.43
C ALA A 289 -14.48 19.02 -15.27
N GLU A 290 -13.86 18.97 -16.46
CA GLU A 290 -13.86 17.80 -17.34
C GLU A 290 -13.12 16.62 -16.69
N GLU A 291 -11.95 16.87 -16.08
CA GLU A 291 -11.19 15.84 -15.35
C GLU A 291 -11.94 15.33 -14.12
N GLN A 292 -12.61 16.22 -13.39
CA GLN A 292 -13.44 15.86 -12.25
C GLN A 292 -14.65 15.01 -12.68
N GLN A 293 -15.28 15.34 -13.80
CA GLN A 293 -16.38 14.58 -14.37
C GLN A 293 -15.91 13.18 -14.79
N ALA A 294 -14.78 13.07 -15.47
CA ALA A 294 -14.20 11.79 -15.90
C ALA A 294 -13.86 10.88 -14.71
N MET A 295 -13.40 11.45 -13.59
CA MET A 295 -13.20 10.70 -12.34
C MET A 295 -14.53 10.15 -11.78
N LEU A 296 -15.58 10.97 -11.76
CA LEU A 296 -16.89 10.54 -11.24
C LEU A 296 -17.52 9.45 -12.09
N GLU A 297 -17.38 9.51 -13.40
CA GLU A 297 -17.84 8.47 -14.32
C GLU A 297 -17.21 7.09 -14.03
N ILE A 298 -15.93 7.06 -13.66
CA ILE A 298 -15.17 5.83 -13.50
C ILE A 298 -15.23 5.29 -12.06
N MET A 299 -15.11 6.18 -11.07
CA MET A 299 -14.97 5.76 -9.67
C MET A 299 -16.18 6.09 -8.80
N GLY A 300 -17.23 6.73 -9.35
CA GLY A 300 -18.36 7.25 -8.59
C GLY A 300 -19.04 6.22 -7.70
N ASP A 301 -19.35 5.04 -8.25
CA ASP A 301 -19.98 3.94 -7.49
C ASP A 301 -19.10 3.48 -6.31
N LYS A 302 -17.78 3.34 -6.56
CA LYS A 302 -16.84 2.93 -5.50
C LYS A 302 -16.65 4.03 -4.46
N LEU A 303 -16.65 5.30 -4.85
CA LEU A 303 -16.61 6.42 -3.92
C LEU A 303 -17.87 6.47 -3.03
N ALA A 304 -19.05 6.21 -3.60
CA ALA A 304 -20.29 6.15 -2.85
C ALA A 304 -20.32 4.96 -1.87
N GLU A 305 -19.94 3.76 -2.34
CA GLU A 305 -19.81 2.56 -1.50
C GLU A 305 -18.89 2.82 -0.30
N LEU A 306 -17.78 3.52 -0.51
CA LEU A 306 -16.79 3.85 0.51
C LEU A 306 -17.12 5.15 1.28
N ARG A 307 -18.29 5.74 1.07
CA ARG A 307 -18.78 6.94 1.76
C ARG A 307 -17.92 8.20 1.54
N TYR A 308 -17.34 8.35 0.35
CA TYR A 308 -16.71 9.59 -0.11
C TYR A 308 -17.66 10.47 -0.95
N LEU A 309 -18.80 9.91 -1.34
CA LEU A 309 -19.94 10.62 -1.93
C LEU A 309 -21.20 10.32 -1.10
N PRO A 310 -22.20 11.21 -1.11
CA PRO A 310 -23.54 10.88 -0.61
C PRO A 310 -24.05 9.63 -1.34
N GLY A 311 -24.63 8.70 -0.62
CA GLY A 311 -25.27 7.54 -1.23
C GLY A 311 -26.42 7.94 -2.17
N PRO A 312 -26.83 7.08 -3.11
CA PRO A 312 -27.97 7.35 -3.97
C PRO A 312 -29.21 7.58 -3.08
N GLY A 313 -29.76 8.80 -3.13
CA GLY A 313 -30.90 9.23 -2.32
C GLY A 313 -30.62 10.21 -1.17
N ALA A 314 -29.37 10.53 -0.87
CA ALA A 314 -29.03 11.62 0.05
C ALA A 314 -29.04 12.95 -0.74
N VAL A 315 -30.11 13.73 -0.59
CA VAL A 315 -30.17 15.11 -1.07
C VAL A 315 -29.09 15.90 -0.32
N ALA A 316 -28.23 16.61 -1.07
CA ALA A 316 -27.28 17.54 -0.47
C ALA A 316 -28.05 18.56 0.39
N ALA A 317 -27.75 18.58 1.68
CA ALA A 317 -28.27 19.57 2.63
C ALA A 317 -27.45 20.87 2.52
#